data_5de2d5266caf0b8e5431b3c4bf51b587
#
_entry.id   5de2d5266caf0b8e5431b3c4bf51b587
#
_cell.length_a   1.000
_cell.length_b   1.000
_cell.length_c   1.000
_cell.angle_alpha   90.00
_cell.angle_beta   90.00
_cell.angle_gamma   90.00
#
_symmetry.space_group_name_H-M   'P 1'
#
loop_
_entity.id
_entity.type
_entity.pdbx_description
1 polymer ?
#
loop_
_entity_poly.entity_id
_entity_poly.type
_entity_poly.pdbx_seq_one_letter_code
_entity_poly.pdbx_strand_id
1 'polypeptide(L)'
;MKSTYKKMLAASAVLALTGAAHAQSAGSNIVSMGWFRVMPNSSADPLTVDSIGGRPVGITRPNTGAKIESADTLGLAFSHYFTDNISGEIIAGIPPKHDVKGTGNYAQYGKLGSVKQWSPALLVKYHFFDAKTRFRPYVGIGVNYTWFTDETITNQNFVNREFAPGARMTASAKPSWNPVFNIGANYAINDNWFVGLSVSYVPLSTRASFTTQAGPVTIQSHTKIKIDPVVTFLNVGYRF
;
A
#
# COMPACT_ATOMS: atom_id res chain seq x y z
N MET A 1 -5.22 -10.45 -51.18
CA MET A 1 -3.97 -10.29 -50.41
C MET A 1 -4.16 -10.84 -49.03
N LYS A 2 -3.42 -11.84 -48.65
CA LYS A 2 -3.68 -12.75 -47.51
C LYS A 2 -3.15 -12.18 -46.21
N SER A 3 -4.02 -11.96 -45.23
CA SER A 3 -3.66 -11.65 -43.86
C SER A 3 -3.51 -12.95 -43.07
N THR A 4 -2.31 -13.20 -42.56
CA THR A 4 -1.97 -14.37 -41.79
C THR A 4 -2.01 -14.03 -40.32
N TYR A 5 -3.11 -14.36 -39.64
CA TYR A 5 -3.17 -14.29 -38.19
C TYR A 5 -2.44 -15.51 -37.59
N LYS A 6 -1.29 -15.26 -36.99
CA LYS A 6 -0.60 -16.28 -36.19
C LYS A 6 -1.36 -16.54 -34.92
N LYS A 7 -1.93 -17.74 -34.81
CA LYS A 7 -2.49 -18.30 -33.60
C LYS A 7 -1.38 -18.53 -32.60
N MET A 8 -1.38 -17.80 -31.49
CA MET A 8 -0.59 -18.18 -30.32
C MET A 8 -1.29 -19.38 -29.65
N LEU A 9 -0.73 -20.54 -29.84
CA LEU A 9 -1.07 -21.74 -29.07
C LEU A 9 -0.52 -21.55 -27.65
N ALA A 10 -1.39 -21.47 -26.67
CA ALA A 10 -1.06 -21.68 -25.28
C ALA A 10 -0.77 -23.19 -25.10
N ALA A 11 0.49 -23.55 -25.01
CA ALA A 11 0.90 -24.89 -24.67
C ALA A 11 0.71 -25.11 -23.16
N SER A 12 -0.40 -25.73 -22.79
CA SER A 12 -0.65 -26.25 -21.43
C SER A 12 0.18 -27.52 -21.24
N ALA A 13 1.43 -27.38 -20.82
CA ALA A 13 2.24 -28.50 -20.37
C ALA A 13 1.93 -28.79 -18.90
N VAL A 14 0.95 -29.64 -18.64
CA VAL A 14 0.75 -30.29 -17.34
C VAL A 14 1.81 -31.37 -17.19
N LEU A 15 2.96 -31.03 -16.65
CA LEU A 15 3.96 -32.00 -16.19
C LEU A 15 3.59 -32.41 -14.76
N ALA A 16 2.94 -33.57 -14.64
CA ALA A 16 2.79 -34.28 -13.37
C ALA A 16 4.16 -34.87 -12.98
N LEU A 17 4.98 -34.09 -12.30
CA LEU A 17 6.17 -34.57 -11.62
C LEU A 17 5.81 -34.92 -10.20
N THR A 18 5.73 -36.24 -9.91
CA THR A 18 5.64 -36.85 -8.57
C THR A 18 7.01 -36.81 -7.88
N GLY A 19 7.59 -35.65 -7.71
CA GLY A 19 8.69 -35.40 -6.80
C GLY A 19 8.14 -34.97 -5.44
N ALA A 20 8.70 -35.44 -4.34
CA ALA A 20 8.39 -34.91 -3.03
C ALA A 20 8.85 -33.44 -2.98
N ALA A 21 7.90 -32.52 -3.11
CA ALA A 21 8.19 -31.08 -3.10
C ALA A 21 8.61 -30.67 -1.69
N HIS A 22 9.89 -30.35 -1.50
CA HIS A 22 10.45 -29.78 -0.26
C HIS A 22 10.47 -28.24 -0.31
N ALA A 23 9.53 -27.63 -0.98
CA ALA A 23 9.58 -26.24 -1.38
C ALA A 23 9.58 -25.21 -0.21
N GLN A 24 9.15 -25.60 0.98
CA GLN A 24 9.02 -24.67 2.12
C GLN A 24 9.38 -25.39 3.43
N SER A 25 10.61 -25.92 3.52
CA SER A 25 11.14 -26.61 4.71
C SER A 25 12.10 -25.70 5.48
N ALA A 26 12.39 -26.10 6.71
CA ALA A 26 13.39 -25.43 7.57
C ALA A 26 14.71 -25.18 6.82
N GLY A 27 15.28 -23.97 6.98
CA GLY A 27 16.48 -23.52 6.29
C GLY A 27 16.27 -22.98 4.88
N SER A 28 15.06 -23.09 4.29
CA SER A 28 14.79 -22.57 2.94
C SER A 28 14.76 -21.04 2.91
N ASN A 29 15.32 -20.48 1.84
CA ASN A 29 15.24 -19.06 1.51
C ASN A 29 14.43 -18.88 0.24
N ILE A 30 13.56 -17.89 0.23
CA ILE A 30 12.63 -17.63 -0.85
C ILE A 30 12.65 -16.16 -1.22
N VAL A 31 12.88 -15.85 -2.49
CA VAL A 31 12.63 -14.51 -3.05
C VAL A 31 11.35 -14.56 -3.87
N SER A 32 10.45 -13.64 -3.59
CA SER A 32 9.21 -13.50 -4.34
C SER A 32 9.10 -12.12 -4.95
N MET A 33 8.55 -12.05 -6.16
CA MET A 33 8.21 -10.82 -6.84
C MET A 33 6.78 -10.89 -7.34
N GLY A 34 6.06 -9.77 -7.29
CA GLY A 34 4.68 -9.76 -7.74
C GLY A 34 4.01 -8.42 -7.70
N TRP A 35 2.72 -8.46 -7.95
CA TRP A 35 1.84 -7.32 -8.01
C TRP A 35 1.19 -7.08 -6.64
N PHE A 36 1.32 -5.85 -6.16
CA PHE A 36 0.56 -5.33 -5.03
C PHE A 36 -0.58 -4.46 -5.51
N ARG A 37 -1.76 -4.67 -4.93
CA ARG A 37 -2.85 -3.73 -4.96
C ARG A 37 -3.11 -3.20 -3.55
N VAL A 38 -2.89 -1.90 -3.36
CA VAL A 38 -3.13 -1.21 -2.09
C VAL A 38 -4.50 -0.54 -2.16
N MET A 39 -5.40 -0.94 -1.29
CA MET A 39 -6.79 -0.47 -1.26
C MET A 39 -7.07 0.22 0.09
N PRO A 40 -6.86 1.55 0.19
CA PRO A 40 -7.17 2.30 1.39
C PRO A 40 -8.68 2.33 1.66
N ASN A 41 -9.08 2.02 2.90
CA ASN A 41 -10.43 2.28 3.40
C ASN A 41 -10.39 3.61 4.16
N SER A 42 -10.13 4.68 3.43
CA SER A 42 -9.69 5.93 4.02
C SER A 42 -10.82 6.92 4.29
N SER A 43 -10.66 7.66 5.39
CA SER A 43 -11.46 8.84 5.74
C SER A 43 -10.57 9.90 6.37
N ALA A 44 -10.89 11.17 6.15
CA ALA A 44 -10.22 12.28 6.81
C ALA A 44 -11.20 13.02 7.71
N ASP A 45 -10.73 13.41 8.88
CA ASP A 45 -11.47 14.32 9.76
C ASP A 45 -11.64 15.69 9.07
N PRO A 46 -12.62 16.52 9.49
CA PRO A 46 -12.74 17.88 9.00
C PRO A 46 -11.44 18.68 9.16
N LEU A 47 -11.12 19.48 8.14
CA LEU A 47 -9.91 20.32 8.15
C LEU A 47 -9.96 21.33 9.27
N THR A 48 -8.95 21.36 10.12
CA THR A 48 -8.78 22.36 11.17
C THR A 48 -7.70 23.37 10.76
N VAL A 49 -8.05 24.64 10.74
CA VAL A 49 -7.12 25.75 10.56
C VAL A 49 -6.55 26.11 11.92
N ASP A 50 -5.26 25.87 12.10
CA ASP A 50 -4.55 26.07 13.37
C ASP A 50 -4.20 27.53 13.61
N SER A 51 -3.66 28.22 12.56
CA SER A 51 -3.21 29.60 12.65
C SER A 51 -3.36 30.34 11.32
N ILE A 52 -3.53 31.66 11.43
CA ILE A 52 -3.54 32.61 10.31
C ILE A 52 -2.58 33.76 10.65
N GLY A 53 -1.56 33.99 9.80
CA GLY A 53 -0.54 35.01 10.03
C GLY A 53 0.18 34.85 11.37
N GLY A 54 0.42 33.62 11.81
CA GLY A 54 1.05 33.27 13.08
C GLY A 54 0.12 33.38 14.31
N ARG A 55 -1.13 33.84 14.16
CA ARG A 55 -2.09 33.92 15.26
C ARG A 55 -2.91 32.62 15.33
N PRO A 56 -2.97 31.92 16.48
CA PRO A 56 -3.79 30.74 16.66
C PRO A 56 -5.27 31.07 16.48
N VAL A 57 -6.01 30.21 15.76
CA VAL A 57 -7.47 30.38 15.53
C VAL A 57 -8.26 29.13 15.88
N GLY A 58 -7.76 27.92 15.61
CA GLY A 58 -8.40 26.65 15.97
C GLY A 58 -9.75 26.42 15.26
N ILE A 59 -9.94 26.89 14.03
CA ILE A 59 -11.21 26.83 13.30
C ILE A 59 -11.32 25.51 12.55
N THR A 60 -12.29 24.67 12.91
CA THR A 60 -12.61 23.45 12.15
C THR A 60 -13.66 23.77 11.09
N ARG A 61 -13.39 23.37 9.86
CA ARG A 61 -14.29 23.52 8.70
C ARG A 61 -15.20 22.29 8.60
N PRO A 62 -16.48 22.40 8.95
CA PRO A 62 -17.37 21.24 8.98
C PRO A 62 -17.61 20.68 7.58
N ASN A 63 -17.90 19.36 7.53
CA ASN A 63 -18.22 18.63 6.31
C ASN A 63 -17.13 18.75 5.20
N THR A 64 -15.86 18.92 5.59
CA THR A 64 -14.72 18.82 4.70
C THR A 64 -14.02 17.48 4.92
N GLY A 65 -13.36 16.95 3.89
CA GLY A 65 -12.62 15.70 4.02
C GLY A 65 -11.88 15.33 2.75
N ALA A 66 -11.18 14.22 2.82
CA ALA A 66 -10.48 13.64 1.69
C ALA A 66 -10.47 12.11 1.79
N LYS A 67 -10.32 11.43 0.66
CA LYS A 67 -10.08 10.00 0.55
C LYS A 67 -8.86 9.73 -0.31
N ILE A 68 -8.19 8.62 -0.02
CA ILE A 68 -7.02 8.14 -0.76
C ILE A 68 -7.51 7.02 -1.68
N GLU A 69 -7.22 7.14 -2.97
CA GLU A 69 -7.61 6.15 -3.98
C GLU A 69 -6.66 4.95 -3.97
N SER A 70 -7.14 3.80 -4.45
CA SER A 70 -6.33 2.59 -4.60
C SER A 70 -5.20 2.79 -5.59
N ALA A 71 -4.10 2.07 -5.39
CA ALA A 71 -2.97 2.08 -6.31
C ALA A 71 -2.38 0.69 -6.46
N ASP A 72 -1.80 0.45 -7.62
CA ASP A 72 -1.12 -0.79 -7.97
C ASP A 72 0.39 -0.55 -8.05
N THR A 73 1.18 -1.55 -7.65
CA THR A 73 2.64 -1.48 -7.72
C THR A 73 3.28 -2.86 -7.78
N LEU A 74 4.60 -2.89 -8.03
CA LEU A 74 5.41 -4.09 -7.94
C LEU A 74 6.08 -4.19 -6.58
N GLY A 75 6.12 -5.39 -6.02
CA GLY A 75 6.75 -5.69 -4.76
C GLY A 75 7.68 -6.87 -4.80
N LEU A 76 8.56 -6.89 -3.81
CA LEU A 76 9.52 -7.94 -3.53
C LEU A 76 9.32 -8.42 -2.11
N ALA A 77 9.48 -9.73 -1.89
CA ALA A 77 9.53 -10.31 -0.56
C ALA A 77 10.70 -11.28 -0.47
N PHE A 78 11.35 -11.30 0.69
CA PHE A 78 12.32 -12.30 1.06
C PHE A 78 11.83 -13.03 2.30
N SER A 79 11.72 -14.35 2.22
CA SER A 79 11.29 -15.20 3.33
C SER A 79 12.38 -16.19 3.70
N HIS A 80 12.61 -16.38 5.01
CA HIS A 80 13.45 -17.42 5.57
C HIS A 80 12.61 -18.34 6.47
N TYR A 81 12.70 -19.64 6.26
CA TYR A 81 12.01 -20.65 7.07
C TYR A 81 12.87 -21.10 8.23
N PHE A 82 12.53 -20.69 9.45
CA PHE A 82 13.20 -21.13 10.67
C PHE A 82 12.86 -22.57 11.03
N THR A 83 11.64 -22.98 10.73
CA THR A 83 11.12 -24.34 10.84
C THR A 83 10.26 -24.65 9.61
N ASP A 84 9.78 -25.89 9.50
CA ASP A 84 8.84 -26.24 8.42
C ASP A 84 7.56 -25.42 8.44
N ASN A 85 7.18 -24.86 9.59
CA ASN A 85 5.93 -24.16 9.77
C ASN A 85 6.08 -22.67 10.11
N ILE A 86 7.30 -22.19 10.44
CA ILE A 86 7.52 -20.79 10.83
C ILE A 86 8.52 -20.14 9.90
N SER A 87 8.14 -19.01 9.32
CA SER A 87 9.02 -18.17 8.52
C SER A 87 8.99 -16.72 8.98
N GLY A 88 10.13 -16.03 8.75
CA GLY A 88 10.21 -14.58 8.77
C GLY A 88 10.19 -14.05 7.34
N GLU A 89 9.52 -12.92 7.11
CA GLU A 89 9.45 -12.31 5.78
C GLU A 89 9.67 -10.82 5.85
N ILE A 90 10.51 -10.31 4.96
CA ILE A 90 10.70 -8.89 4.71
C ILE A 90 10.02 -8.57 3.39
N ILE A 91 9.18 -7.54 3.39
CA ILE A 91 8.44 -7.08 2.21
C ILE A 91 8.85 -5.64 1.90
N ALA A 92 9.13 -5.37 0.65
CA ALA A 92 9.36 -4.03 0.12
C ALA A 92 8.81 -3.93 -1.30
N GLY A 93 8.73 -2.72 -1.85
CA GLY A 93 8.25 -2.53 -3.21
C GLY A 93 8.51 -1.12 -3.73
N ILE A 94 8.17 -0.91 -4.99
CA ILE A 94 8.13 0.43 -5.56
C ILE A 94 7.01 1.19 -4.85
N PRO A 95 7.25 2.42 -4.31
CA PRO A 95 6.22 3.16 -3.60
C PRO A 95 5.05 3.51 -4.52
N PRO A 96 3.83 3.02 -4.24
CA PRO A 96 2.65 3.37 -5.02
C PRO A 96 2.35 4.87 -4.89
N LYS A 97 1.88 5.44 -5.99
CA LYS A 97 1.37 6.81 -6.03
C LYS A 97 -0.15 6.76 -5.92
N HIS A 98 -0.67 7.32 -4.85
CA HIS A 98 -2.10 7.44 -4.60
C HIS A 98 -2.62 8.81 -4.99
N ASP A 99 -3.77 8.86 -5.62
CA ASP A 99 -4.53 10.08 -5.81
C ASP A 99 -5.34 10.40 -4.55
N VAL A 100 -5.37 11.67 -4.18
CA VAL A 100 -6.17 12.19 -3.06
C VAL A 100 -7.34 12.96 -3.63
N LYS A 101 -8.56 12.52 -3.31
CA LYS A 101 -9.81 13.17 -3.75
C LYS A 101 -10.53 13.83 -2.58
N GLY A 102 -11.11 14.99 -2.84
CA GLY A 102 -11.96 15.67 -1.88
C GLY A 102 -13.25 14.92 -1.59
N THR A 103 -13.73 15.01 -0.35
CA THR A 103 -15.04 14.51 0.09
C THR A 103 -15.81 15.60 0.84
N GLY A 104 -17.10 15.39 1.07
CA GLY A 104 -17.95 16.43 1.63
C GLY A 104 -17.95 17.71 0.77
N ASN A 105 -17.76 18.86 1.38
CA ASN A 105 -17.71 20.14 0.67
C ASN A 105 -16.57 20.23 -0.34
N TYR A 106 -15.52 19.40 -0.19
CA TYR A 106 -14.39 19.35 -1.14
C TYR A 106 -14.61 18.39 -2.31
N ALA A 107 -15.71 17.63 -2.32
CA ALA A 107 -16.02 16.68 -3.41
C ALA A 107 -16.11 17.36 -4.79
N GLN A 108 -16.57 18.60 -4.83
CA GLN A 108 -16.70 19.40 -6.06
C GLN A 108 -15.37 19.64 -6.79
N TYR A 109 -14.23 19.52 -6.08
CA TYR A 109 -12.90 19.71 -6.65
C TYR A 109 -12.31 18.42 -7.23
N GLY A 110 -12.93 17.26 -6.96
CA GLY A 110 -12.44 15.97 -7.40
C GLY A 110 -11.05 15.65 -6.85
N LYS A 111 -10.06 15.45 -7.73
CA LYS A 111 -8.67 15.21 -7.31
C LYS A 111 -8.05 16.50 -6.75
N LEU A 112 -7.57 16.44 -5.52
CA LEU A 112 -6.90 17.53 -4.83
C LEU A 112 -5.38 17.48 -5.03
N GLY A 113 -4.82 16.27 -5.08
CA GLY A 113 -3.40 16.04 -5.17
C GLY A 113 -3.02 14.58 -5.26
N SER A 114 -1.78 14.28 -4.94
CA SER A 114 -1.25 12.91 -4.90
C SER A 114 -0.15 12.76 -3.86
N VAL A 115 0.12 11.52 -3.47
CA VAL A 115 1.14 11.17 -2.49
C VAL A 115 1.76 9.83 -2.85
N LYS A 116 3.07 9.66 -2.64
CA LYS A 116 3.75 8.36 -2.68
C LYS A 116 3.84 7.78 -1.28
N GLN A 117 3.53 6.50 -1.13
CA GLN A 117 3.57 5.79 0.14
C GLN A 117 4.68 4.74 0.13
N TRP A 118 5.59 4.85 1.09
CA TRP A 118 6.58 3.82 1.40
C TRP A 118 6.10 3.03 2.61
N SER A 119 6.14 1.69 2.54
CA SER A 119 5.60 0.83 3.60
C SER A 119 6.32 -0.52 3.67
N PRO A 120 7.65 -0.57 3.88
CA PRO A 120 8.32 -1.83 4.14
C PRO A 120 7.71 -2.50 5.37
N ALA A 121 7.66 -3.83 5.35
CA ALA A 121 7.08 -4.63 6.42
C ALA A 121 7.96 -5.80 6.79
N LEU A 122 7.90 -6.19 8.06
CA LEU A 122 8.50 -7.40 8.61
C LEU A 122 7.40 -8.25 9.24
N LEU A 123 7.30 -9.50 8.81
CA LEU A 123 6.28 -10.44 9.26
C LEU A 123 6.90 -11.73 9.80
N VAL A 124 6.22 -12.33 10.75
CA VAL A 124 6.36 -13.75 11.13
C VAL A 124 5.10 -14.45 10.65
N LYS A 125 5.28 -15.59 9.97
CA LYS A 125 4.19 -16.37 9.38
C LYS A 125 4.19 -17.78 9.92
N TYR A 126 3.00 -18.31 10.19
CA TYR A 126 2.77 -19.71 10.50
C TYR A 126 2.11 -20.38 9.29
N HIS A 127 2.79 -21.35 8.71
CA HIS A 127 2.33 -22.15 7.57
C HIS A 127 1.68 -23.43 8.07
N PHE A 128 0.46 -23.66 7.65
CA PHE A 128 -0.26 -24.88 7.95
C PHE A 128 0.24 -26.03 7.06
N PHE A 129 -0.06 -27.25 7.50
CA PHE A 129 0.29 -28.50 6.85
C PHE A 129 1.80 -28.79 6.79
N ASP A 130 2.12 -29.98 6.28
CA ASP A 130 3.47 -30.46 6.13
C ASP A 130 4.22 -29.68 5.01
N ALA A 131 5.53 -29.56 5.15
CA ALA A 131 6.42 -28.87 4.18
C ALA A 131 6.36 -29.48 2.76
N LYS A 132 5.96 -30.76 2.65
CA LYS A 132 5.79 -31.48 1.38
C LYS A 132 4.47 -31.21 0.69
N THR A 133 3.53 -30.56 1.38
CA THR A 133 2.21 -30.24 0.81
C THR A 133 2.33 -29.11 -0.22
N ARG A 134 1.78 -29.34 -1.41
CA ARG A 134 1.85 -28.33 -2.49
C ARG A 134 1.09 -27.05 -2.17
N PHE A 135 -0.08 -27.17 -1.53
CA PHE A 135 -0.91 -26.04 -1.13
C PHE A 135 -0.74 -25.77 0.36
N ARG A 136 -0.14 -24.65 0.71
CA ARG A 136 0.13 -24.27 2.10
C ARG A 136 -0.47 -22.92 2.43
N PRO A 137 -1.63 -22.90 3.07
CA PRO A 137 -2.16 -21.67 3.65
C PRO A 137 -1.32 -21.24 4.85
N TYR A 138 -1.37 -19.95 5.15
CA TYR A 138 -0.66 -19.38 6.29
C TYR A 138 -1.40 -18.18 6.88
N VAL A 139 -1.07 -17.89 8.12
CA VAL A 139 -1.40 -16.65 8.81
C VAL A 139 -0.12 -15.96 9.22
N GLY A 140 -0.14 -14.66 9.28
CA GLY A 140 1.03 -13.87 9.66
C GLY A 140 0.66 -12.64 10.47
N ILE A 141 1.62 -12.23 11.28
CA ILE A 141 1.57 -10.98 12.03
C ILE A 141 2.90 -10.27 11.89
N GLY A 142 2.89 -8.96 11.90
CA GLY A 142 4.11 -8.20 11.78
C GLY A 142 3.94 -6.73 12.04
N VAL A 143 4.94 -5.98 11.62
CA VAL A 143 4.96 -4.52 11.70
C VAL A 143 5.38 -3.94 10.37
N ASN A 144 4.84 -2.77 10.04
CA ASN A 144 5.34 -1.96 8.96
C ASN A 144 5.70 -0.56 9.44
N TYR A 145 6.62 0.08 8.74
CA TYR A 145 6.93 1.49 8.90
C TYR A 145 6.48 2.23 7.66
N THR A 146 5.47 3.11 7.81
CA THR A 146 4.93 3.89 6.70
C THR A 146 5.42 5.32 6.78
N TRP A 147 5.94 5.85 5.65
CA TRP A 147 6.19 7.28 5.45
C TRP A 147 5.75 7.69 4.05
N PHE A 148 5.64 8.99 3.87
CA PHE A 148 5.11 9.57 2.64
C PHE A 148 6.13 10.49 2.00
N THR A 149 6.07 10.59 0.68
CA THR A 149 6.89 11.49 -0.13
C THR A 149 6.07 12.02 -1.31
N ASP A 150 6.56 13.06 -1.96
CA ASP A 150 5.89 13.68 -3.11
C ASP A 150 4.43 14.06 -2.82
N GLU A 151 4.18 14.57 -1.58
CA GLU A 151 2.88 15.09 -1.18
C GLU A 151 2.60 16.38 -1.94
N THR A 152 1.89 16.25 -3.04
CA THR A 152 1.66 17.34 -3.98
C THR A 152 0.19 17.72 -4.02
N ILE A 153 -0.12 18.98 -3.76
CA ILE A 153 -1.45 19.56 -4.03
C ILE A 153 -1.43 20.11 -5.45
N THR A 154 -2.18 19.47 -6.34
CA THR A 154 -2.18 19.81 -7.78
C THR A 154 -3.39 20.62 -8.20
N ASN A 155 -4.45 20.66 -7.37
CA ASN A 155 -5.67 21.38 -7.69
C ASN A 155 -5.60 22.84 -7.25
N GLN A 156 -5.13 23.72 -8.14
CA GLN A 156 -5.01 25.14 -7.85
C GLN A 156 -6.39 25.82 -7.69
N ASN A 157 -7.43 25.32 -8.33
CA ASN A 157 -8.79 25.85 -8.14
C ASN A 157 -9.30 25.63 -6.72
N PHE A 158 -9.01 24.45 -6.13
CA PHE A 158 -9.26 24.16 -4.73
C PHE A 158 -8.54 25.17 -3.83
N VAL A 159 -7.23 25.36 -4.03
CA VAL A 159 -6.43 26.26 -3.20
C VAL A 159 -6.92 27.71 -3.31
N ASN A 160 -7.20 28.15 -4.53
CA ASN A 160 -7.65 29.53 -4.78
C ASN A 160 -9.02 29.83 -4.15
N ARG A 161 -9.96 28.90 -4.23
CA ARG A 161 -11.32 29.13 -3.72
C ARG A 161 -11.43 28.96 -2.21
N GLU A 162 -10.69 28.00 -1.64
CA GLU A 162 -10.80 27.70 -0.22
C GLU A 162 -9.90 28.56 0.67
N PHE A 163 -8.84 29.14 0.13
CA PHE A 163 -7.87 29.91 0.91
C PHE A 163 -7.70 31.32 0.36
N ALA A 164 -7.11 31.51 -0.80
CA ALA A 164 -7.01 32.81 -1.47
C ALA A 164 -6.58 32.67 -2.93
N PRO A 165 -6.96 33.57 -3.83
CA PRO A 165 -6.46 33.61 -5.21
C PRO A 165 -4.93 33.70 -5.24
N GLY A 166 -4.28 32.82 -6.02
CA GLY A 166 -2.81 32.76 -6.14
C GLY A 166 -2.08 32.14 -4.96
N ALA A 167 -2.79 31.62 -3.95
CA ALA A 167 -2.18 30.94 -2.81
C ALA A 167 -1.47 29.64 -3.25
N ARG A 168 -0.42 29.28 -2.52
CA ARG A 168 0.33 28.03 -2.71
C ARG A 168 0.22 27.17 -1.46
N MET A 169 -0.10 25.89 -1.63
CA MET A 169 -0.25 24.94 -0.54
C MET A 169 0.78 23.83 -0.65
N THR A 170 1.47 23.56 0.45
CA THR A 170 2.32 22.39 0.65
C THR A 170 1.69 21.47 1.68
N ALA A 171 1.91 20.17 1.53
CA ALA A 171 1.40 19.15 2.43
C ALA A 171 2.55 18.31 2.99
N SER A 172 2.37 17.78 4.19
CA SER A 172 3.25 16.76 4.78
C SER A 172 2.44 15.81 5.64
N ALA A 173 2.83 14.53 5.66
CA ALA A 173 2.17 13.52 6.47
C ALA A 173 3.19 12.88 7.44
N LYS A 174 2.78 12.65 8.68
CA LYS A 174 3.66 12.07 9.70
C LYS A 174 3.87 10.58 9.42
N PRO A 175 5.11 10.06 9.56
CA PRO A 175 5.36 8.63 9.50
C PRO A 175 4.76 7.91 10.71
N SER A 176 4.54 6.59 10.57
CA SER A 176 4.00 5.77 11.66
C SER A 176 4.46 4.33 11.57
N TRP A 177 4.56 3.68 12.74
CA TRP A 177 4.67 2.23 12.89
C TRP A 177 3.28 1.64 13.04
N ASN A 178 2.98 0.57 12.31
CA ASN A 178 1.66 -0.03 12.31
C ASN A 178 1.75 -1.55 12.39
N PRO A 179 0.83 -2.23 13.09
CA PRO A 179 0.73 -3.68 13.03
C PRO A 179 0.26 -4.13 11.65
N VAL A 180 0.66 -5.33 11.25
CA VAL A 180 0.24 -5.98 10.01
C VAL A 180 -0.39 -7.31 10.36
N PHE A 181 -1.59 -7.56 9.88
CA PHE A 181 -2.27 -8.85 9.93
C PHE A 181 -2.33 -9.41 8.52
N ASN A 182 -1.85 -10.63 8.34
CA ASN A 182 -1.70 -11.23 7.01
C ASN A 182 -2.29 -12.63 6.97
N ILE A 183 -2.98 -12.95 5.89
CA ILE A 183 -3.41 -14.30 5.56
C ILE A 183 -3.07 -14.58 4.10
N GLY A 184 -2.78 -15.81 3.76
CA GLY A 184 -2.47 -16.17 2.39
C GLY A 184 -2.28 -17.66 2.18
N ALA A 185 -1.90 -18.00 0.98
CA ALA A 185 -1.53 -19.37 0.62
C ALA A 185 -0.46 -19.35 -0.47
N ASN A 186 0.42 -20.33 -0.41
CA ASN A 186 1.39 -20.63 -1.45
C ASN A 186 1.04 -21.96 -2.10
N TYR A 187 1.24 -22.05 -3.41
CA TYR A 187 1.12 -23.27 -4.18
C TYR A 187 2.46 -23.57 -4.86
N ALA A 188 3.06 -24.71 -4.49
CA ALA A 188 4.31 -25.19 -5.09
C ALA A 188 4.05 -25.74 -6.49
N ILE A 189 4.59 -25.12 -7.52
CA ILE A 189 4.57 -25.59 -8.89
C ILE A 189 5.53 -26.79 -9.02
N ASN A 190 6.73 -26.62 -8.46
CA ASN A 190 7.77 -27.63 -8.33
C ASN A 190 8.62 -27.35 -7.08
N ASP A 191 9.78 -27.98 -6.94
CA ASP A 191 10.64 -27.86 -5.75
C ASP A 191 11.23 -26.45 -5.54
N ASN A 192 11.31 -25.64 -6.58
CA ASN A 192 11.89 -24.30 -6.51
C ASN A 192 10.89 -23.18 -6.75
N TRP A 193 9.87 -23.40 -7.57
CA TRP A 193 8.92 -22.35 -7.98
C TRP A 193 7.56 -22.51 -7.33
N PHE A 194 6.99 -21.41 -6.91
CA PHE A 194 5.62 -21.36 -6.41
C PHE A 194 4.93 -20.04 -6.76
N VAL A 195 3.62 -20.07 -6.69
CA VAL A 195 2.76 -18.88 -6.75
C VAL A 195 2.15 -18.67 -5.38
N GLY A 196 2.00 -17.41 -5.00
CA GLY A 196 1.42 -17.01 -3.73
C GLY A 196 0.37 -15.94 -3.91
N LEU A 197 -0.65 -16.01 -3.07
CA LEU A 197 -1.65 -14.97 -2.92
C LEU A 197 -1.82 -14.67 -1.43
N SER A 198 -1.76 -13.39 -1.08
CA SER A 198 -2.05 -12.97 0.28
C SER A 198 -2.85 -11.69 0.35
N VAL A 199 -3.49 -11.50 1.50
CA VAL A 199 -4.20 -10.30 1.88
C VAL A 199 -3.66 -9.85 3.22
N SER A 200 -3.27 -8.58 3.32
CA SER A 200 -2.84 -7.94 4.56
C SER A 200 -3.80 -6.82 4.93
N TYR A 201 -4.07 -6.67 6.21
CA TYR A 201 -4.75 -5.52 6.79
C TYR A 201 -3.77 -4.75 7.68
N VAL A 202 -3.71 -3.44 7.51
CA VAL A 202 -2.79 -2.56 8.23
C VAL A 202 -3.58 -1.42 8.88
N PRO A 203 -3.88 -1.47 10.18
CA PRO A 203 -4.47 -0.34 10.88
C PRO A 203 -3.49 0.85 10.86
N LEU A 204 -3.76 1.82 9.98
CA LEU A 204 -2.88 2.95 9.71
C LEU A 204 -3.66 4.25 9.80
N SER A 205 -3.18 5.17 10.63
CA SER A 205 -3.64 6.56 10.60
C SER A 205 -2.46 7.52 10.67
N THR A 206 -2.62 8.68 10.02
CA THR A 206 -1.60 9.73 10.01
C THR A 206 -2.22 11.09 10.20
N ARG A 207 -1.40 12.08 10.61
CA ARG A 207 -1.76 13.49 10.60
C ARG A 207 -1.14 14.13 9.37
N ALA A 208 -1.98 14.66 8.49
CA ALA A 208 -1.56 15.52 7.39
C ALA A 208 -1.59 16.97 7.86
N SER A 209 -0.49 17.68 7.63
CA SER A 209 -0.33 19.11 7.92
C SER A 209 -0.16 19.86 6.62
N PHE A 210 -0.76 21.03 6.54
CA PHE A 210 -0.73 21.89 5.35
C PHE A 210 -0.26 23.27 5.73
N THR A 211 0.63 23.81 4.89
CA THR A 211 1.06 25.20 4.96
C THR A 211 0.62 25.89 3.68
N THR A 212 -0.28 26.85 3.81
CA THR A 212 -0.80 27.64 2.68
C THR A 212 -0.25 29.07 2.75
N GLN A 213 0.46 29.46 1.71
CA GLN A 213 0.98 30.83 1.57
C GLN A 213 0.02 31.64 0.69
N ALA A 214 -0.68 32.60 1.31
CA ALA A 214 -1.65 33.49 0.68
C ALA A 214 -1.12 34.94 0.70
N GLY A 215 -0.32 35.30 -0.32
CA GLY A 215 0.43 36.55 -0.30
C GLY A 215 1.39 36.60 0.90
N PRO A 216 1.33 37.65 1.75
CA PRO A 216 2.17 37.74 2.95
C PRO A 216 1.66 36.89 4.13
N VAL A 217 0.46 36.28 4.02
CA VAL A 217 -0.17 35.55 5.11
C VAL A 217 0.11 34.07 4.97
N THR A 218 0.63 33.45 6.04
CA THR A 218 0.75 32.00 6.15
C THR A 218 -0.41 31.43 6.93
N ILE A 219 -1.09 30.41 6.39
CA ILE A 219 -2.16 29.67 7.03
C ILE A 219 -1.65 28.26 7.30
N GLN A 220 -1.71 27.81 8.55
CA GLN A 220 -1.42 26.44 8.93
C GLN A 220 -2.70 25.69 9.22
N SER A 221 -2.80 24.48 8.74
CA SER A 221 -3.96 23.63 8.97
C SER A 221 -3.56 22.16 9.01
N HIS A 222 -4.42 21.34 9.59
CA HIS A 222 -4.21 19.90 9.65
C HIS A 222 -5.52 19.11 9.56
N THR A 223 -5.37 17.82 9.26
CA THR A 223 -6.43 16.82 9.42
C THR A 223 -5.82 15.50 9.86
N LYS A 224 -6.57 14.68 10.57
CA LYS A 224 -6.22 13.28 10.82
C LYS A 224 -6.85 12.44 9.71
N ILE A 225 -6.04 11.57 9.12
CA ILE A 225 -6.47 10.66 8.06
C ILE A 225 -6.33 9.24 8.57
N LYS A 226 -7.45 8.52 8.61
CA LYS A 226 -7.50 7.09 8.81
C LYS A 226 -7.37 6.45 7.43
N ILE A 227 -6.41 5.55 7.22
CA ILE A 227 -6.12 4.97 5.91
C ILE A 227 -6.53 3.51 5.85
N ASP A 228 -6.21 2.72 6.88
CA ASP A 228 -6.57 1.31 7.10
C ASP A 228 -6.57 0.46 5.82
N PRO A 229 -5.44 0.40 5.08
CA PRO A 229 -5.42 -0.27 3.80
C PRO A 229 -5.57 -1.79 3.94
N VAL A 230 -6.31 -2.36 3.01
CA VAL A 230 -6.23 -3.77 2.64
C VAL A 230 -5.26 -3.88 1.46
N VAL A 231 -4.26 -4.75 1.58
CA VAL A 231 -3.24 -4.95 0.56
C VAL A 231 -3.29 -6.38 0.06
N THR A 232 -3.49 -6.55 -1.24
CA THR A 232 -3.41 -7.87 -1.89
C THR A 232 -2.05 -8.01 -2.56
N PHE A 233 -1.40 -9.16 -2.40
CA PHE A 233 -0.14 -9.50 -3.04
C PHE A 233 -0.25 -10.81 -3.79
N LEU A 234 -0.20 -10.74 -5.12
CA LEU A 234 -0.08 -11.88 -6.02
C LEU A 234 1.37 -11.98 -6.48
N ASN A 235 2.02 -13.10 -6.21
CA ASN A 235 3.45 -13.22 -6.45
C ASN A 235 3.86 -14.58 -7.02
N VAL A 236 5.05 -14.58 -7.61
CA VAL A 236 5.82 -15.76 -7.96
C VAL A 236 7.08 -15.75 -7.11
N GLY A 237 7.39 -16.89 -6.51
CA GLY A 237 8.55 -17.07 -5.65
C GLY A 237 9.49 -18.15 -6.15
N TYR A 238 10.78 -17.96 -5.87
CA TYR A 238 11.83 -18.90 -6.14
C TYR A 238 12.60 -19.23 -4.87
N ARG A 239 12.74 -20.53 -4.59
CA ARG A 239 13.53 -21.08 -3.49
C ARG A 239 14.94 -21.39 -3.95
N PHE A 240 15.91 -21.02 -3.14
CA PHE A 240 17.34 -21.36 -3.32
C PHE A 240 17.96 -21.84 -2.00
#